data_093b10d26910fe97569d1cb3817c1e40
#
_entry.id   093b10d26910fe97569d1cb3817c1e40
#
_cell.length_a   1.000
_cell.length_b   1.000
_cell.length_c   1.000
_cell.angle_alpha   90.00
_cell.angle_beta   90.00
_cell.angle_gamma   90.00
#
_symmetry.space_group_name_H-M   'P 1'
#
loop_
_entity.id
_entity.type
_entity.pdbx_description
1 polymer ?
#
loop_
_entity_poly.entity_id
_entity_poly.type
_entity_poly.pdbx_seq_one_letter_code
_entity_poly.pdbx_strand_id
1 'polypeptide(L)'
;MTKYAQLSRRVGRTALQVVAALFLISVAWVLVYRWVSPPATWLMLERRAHAPVGKGYYGIREDHRRISYQFRSLDEVSSNLPLAMVAAEDQRFLIHHGFDGDALWQAAKSNMSGGKTLRGGSTISQQVAKNVFLWHGRSYIRKAAEAYFTLLIELFWDKRRIMEMYLNVAEMGDCIFGVEAASQQYFHKSANKLSSQEAALLAGVLPNPLRFRASNPGPQARAKQRRVLRNMRRLGGSAYVRELMEE
;
A
#
# COMPACT_ATOMS: atom_id res chain seq x y z
N MET A 1 38.17 18.76 34.12
CA MET A 1 37.49 18.00 33.06
C MET A 1 38.29 18.12 31.77
N THR A 2 38.73 17.01 31.20
CA THR A 2 39.56 17.01 30.00
C THR A 2 38.81 17.51 28.79
N LYS A 3 39.49 18.21 27.85
CA LYS A 3 38.87 18.68 26.57
C LYS A 3 38.11 17.59 25.84
N TYR A 4 38.53 16.34 25.93
CA TYR A 4 37.84 15.16 25.37
C TYR A 4 36.46 14.91 25.99
N ALA A 5 36.30 15.09 27.31
CA ALA A 5 34.99 14.91 27.97
C ALA A 5 34.01 16.03 27.59
N GLN A 6 34.46 17.23 27.32
CA GLN A 6 33.61 18.31 26.82
C GLN A 6 33.22 18.10 25.36
N LEU A 7 34.14 17.61 24.52
CA LEU A 7 33.87 17.31 23.12
C LEU A 7 32.85 16.16 22.99
N SER A 8 33.03 15.05 23.72
CA SER A 8 32.10 13.92 23.71
C SER A 8 30.69 14.32 24.15
N ARG A 9 30.55 15.18 25.17
CA ARG A 9 29.25 15.70 25.61
C ARG A 9 28.59 16.58 24.55
N ARG A 10 29.35 17.42 23.84
CA ARG A 10 28.82 18.24 22.75
C ARG A 10 28.34 17.38 21.60
N VAL A 11 29.15 16.41 21.15
CA VAL A 11 28.78 15.47 20.08
C VAL A 11 27.53 14.68 20.46
N GLY A 12 27.48 14.13 21.68
CA GLY A 12 26.29 13.40 22.18
C GLY A 12 25.02 14.27 22.21
N ARG A 13 25.14 15.54 22.64
CA ARG A 13 24.02 16.49 22.66
C ARG A 13 23.54 16.83 21.25
N THR A 14 24.46 17.09 20.32
CA THR A 14 24.12 17.36 18.92
C THR A 14 23.46 16.15 18.26
N ALA A 15 23.99 14.93 18.47
CA ALA A 15 23.38 13.71 17.97
C ALA A 15 21.95 13.52 18.48
N LEU A 16 21.72 13.75 19.79
CA LEU A 16 20.37 13.68 20.37
C LEU A 16 19.41 14.72 19.77
N GLN A 17 19.90 15.95 19.56
CA GLN A 17 19.11 17.00 18.91
C GLN A 17 18.72 16.64 17.47
N VAL A 18 19.65 16.07 16.71
CA VAL A 18 19.38 15.60 15.33
C VAL A 18 18.33 14.48 15.34
N VAL A 19 18.47 13.48 16.23
CA VAL A 19 17.49 12.39 16.34
C VAL A 19 16.13 12.93 16.73
N ALA A 20 16.06 13.84 17.71
CA ALA A 20 14.79 14.46 18.12
C ALA A 20 14.17 15.28 16.98
N ALA A 21 14.95 16.03 16.23
CA ALA A 21 14.48 16.78 15.08
C ALA A 21 13.92 15.87 13.99
N LEU A 22 14.63 14.78 13.63
CA LEU A 22 14.16 13.79 12.65
C LEU A 22 12.87 13.12 13.11
N PHE A 23 12.76 12.79 14.39
CA PHE A 23 11.53 12.23 14.96
C PHE A 23 10.37 13.22 14.82
N LEU A 24 10.55 14.48 15.24
CA LEU A 24 9.50 15.52 15.14
C LEU A 24 9.08 15.78 13.68
N ILE A 25 10.05 15.82 12.75
CA ILE A 25 9.77 15.97 11.31
C ILE A 25 8.95 14.79 10.79
N SER A 26 9.28 13.56 11.16
CA SER A 26 8.54 12.37 10.72
C SER A 26 7.11 12.36 11.28
N VAL A 27 6.92 12.72 12.55
CA VAL A 27 5.58 12.86 13.16
C VAL A 27 4.79 13.96 12.46
N ALA A 28 5.38 15.14 12.23
CA ALA A 28 4.73 16.23 11.52
C ALA A 28 4.34 15.81 10.09
N TRP A 29 5.20 15.06 9.40
CA TRP A 29 4.90 14.54 8.06
C TRP A 29 3.69 13.60 8.06
N VAL A 30 3.62 12.66 9.01
CA VAL A 30 2.46 11.77 9.18
C VAL A 30 1.20 12.56 9.50
N LEU A 31 1.28 13.55 10.40
CA LEU A 31 0.14 14.41 10.75
C LEU A 31 -0.36 15.21 9.55
N VAL A 32 0.51 15.79 8.75
CA VAL A 32 0.10 16.52 7.53
C VAL A 32 -0.65 15.59 6.58
N TYR A 33 -0.16 14.38 6.37
CA TYR A 33 -0.80 13.43 5.46
C TYR A 33 -2.07 12.77 6.02
N ARG A 34 -2.44 13.06 7.26
CA ARG A 34 -3.78 12.74 7.77
C ARG A 34 -4.88 13.47 6.98
N TRP A 35 -4.63 14.71 6.56
CA TRP A 35 -5.62 15.57 5.88
C TRP A 35 -5.24 15.91 4.44
N VAL A 36 -3.95 15.93 4.12
CA VAL A 36 -3.44 16.27 2.80
C VAL A 36 -3.02 15.00 2.07
N SER A 37 -3.43 14.85 0.83
CA SER A 37 -3.03 13.71 0.01
C SER A 37 -1.69 13.98 -0.65
N PRO A 38 -0.75 13.00 -0.69
CA PRO A 38 0.53 13.19 -1.35
C PRO A 38 0.33 13.41 -2.85
N PRO A 39 0.95 14.43 -3.44
CA PRO A 39 0.87 14.67 -4.88
C PRO A 39 1.60 13.59 -5.69
N ALA A 40 2.59 12.95 -5.08
CA ALA A 40 3.33 11.81 -5.60
C ALA A 40 3.99 11.05 -4.47
N THR A 41 4.26 9.76 -4.67
CA THR A 41 5.06 8.94 -3.75
C THR A 41 6.46 8.74 -4.31
N TRP A 42 7.41 8.31 -3.45
CA TRP A 42 8.77 7.99 -3.90
C TRP A 42 8.77 6.96 -5.04
N LEU A 43 7.93 5.93 -4.93
CA LEU A 43 7.82 4.91 -5.98
C LEU A 43 7.34 5.50 -7.31
N MET A 44 6.39 6.43 -7.30
CA MET A 44 5.94 7.13 -8.51
C MET A 44 7.09 7.90 -9.17
N LEU A 45 7.88 8.62 -8.37
CA LEU A 45 9.05 9.37 -8.87
C LEU A 45 10.11 8.43 -9.44
N GLU A 46 10.40 7.33 -8.75
CA GLU A 46 11.33 6.30 -9.20
C GLU A 46 10.88 5.66 -10.52
N ARG A 47 9.60 5.28 -10.64
CA ARG A 47 9.04 4.75 -11.88
C ARG A 47 9.17 5.74 -13.04
N ARG A 48 8.89 7.01 -12.78
CA ARG A 48 9.07 8.08 -13.78
C ARG A 48 10.52 8.24 -14.23
N ALA A 49 11.48 8.13 -13.31
CA ALA A 49 12.91 8.28 -13.60
C ALA A 49 13.51 7.07 -14.33
N HIS A 50 13.02 5.86 -14.05
CA HIS A 50 13.55 4.61 -14.56
C HIS A 50 12.67 3.96 -15.64
N ALA A 51 11.66 4.66 -16.15
CA ALA A 51 10.85 4.16 -17.25
C ALA A 51 11.75 3.86 -18.47
N PRO A 52 11.81 2.61 -18.96
CA PRO A 52 12.66 2.27 -20.10
C PRO A 52 12.21 3.04 -21.34
N VAL A 53 13.15 3.73 -21.96
CA VAL A 53 12.94 4.35 -23.27
C VAL A 53 12.91 3.22 -24.31
N GLY A 54 11.74 2.85 -24.77
CA GLY A 54 11.55 1.88 -25.84
C GLY A 54 11.29 0.43 -25.36
N LYS A 55 10.22 -0.13 -25.88
CA LYS A 55 9.58 -1.42 -25.58
C LYS A 55 9.06 -1.51 -24.15
N GLY A 56 7.80 -1.11 -23.96
CA GLY A 56 7.04 -1.43 -22.76
C GLY A 56 7.18 -2.91 -22.44
N TYR A 57 7.29 -3.24 -21.17
CA TYR A 57 7.44 -4.62 -20.65
C TYR A 57 6.42 -5.62 -21.26
N TYR A 58 5.44 -5.10 -21.98
CA TYR A 58 4.38 -5.86 -22.66
C TYR A 58 4.16 -5.46 -24.13
N GLY A 59 5.14 -4.78 -24.77
CA GLY A 59 5.02 -4.43 -26.19
C GLY A 59 4.07 -3.28 -26.51
N ILE A 60 3.56 -2.56 -25.52
CA ILE A 60 2.77 -1.34 -25.72
C ILE A 60 3.76 -0.17 -25.83
N ARG A 61 3.80 0.46 -26.99
CA ARG A 61 4.52 1.71 -27.23
C ARG A 61 3.70 2.87 -26.66
N GLU A 62 3.77 3.08 -25.36
CA GLU A 62 3.27 4.29 -24.75
C GLU A 62 4.45 5.08 -24.18
N ASP A 63 4.31 6.40 -24.13
CA ASP A 63 5.29 7.27 -23.46
C ASP A 63 5.29 6.97 -21.96
N HIS A 64 6.05 5.95 -21.56
CA HIS A 64 6.12 5.39 -20.20
C HIS A 64 6.65 6.36 -19.14
N ARG A 65 6.88 7.62 -19.49
CA ARG A 65 7.23 8.69 -18.55
C ARG A 65 6.01 9.32 -17.88
N ARG A 66 4.80 8.98 -18.31
CA ARG A 66 3.56 9.48 -17.72
C ARG A 66 3.09 8.54 -16.63
N ILE A 67 3.18 9.02 -15.37
CA ILE A 67 2.49 8.39 -14.25
C ILE A 67 0.99 8.64 -14.44
N SER A 68 0.21 7.57 -14.48
CA SER A 68 -1.25 7.64 -14.38
C SER A 68 -1.63 7.58 -12.91
N TYR A 69 -2.05 8.72 -12.37
CA TYR A 69 -2.43 8.88 -10.96
C TYR A 69 -3.54 9.92 -10.85
N GLN A 70 -4.63 9.55 -10.17
CA GLN A 70 -5.72 10.45 -9.86
C GLN A 70 -6.27 10.07 -8.50
N PHE A 71 -6.05 10.94 -7.51
CA PHE A 71 -6.56 10.75 -6.16
C PHE A 71 -8.09 10.79 -6.15
N ARG A 72 -8.71 9.89 -5.38
CA ARG A 72 -10.13 9.87 -5.05
C ARG A 72 -10.31 9.65 -3.56
N SER A 73 -11.20 10.41 -2.94
CA SER A 73 -11.61 10.13 -1.58
C SER A 73 -12.33 8.78 -1.49
N LEU A 74 -12.39 8.22 -0.29
CA LEU A 74 -13.05 6.93 -0.09
C LEU A 74 -14.55 6.97 -0.45
N ASP A 75 -15.19 8.13 -0.33
CA ASP A 75 -16.60 8.35 -0.70
C ASP A 75 -16.81 8.42 -2.23
N GLU A 76 -15.77 8.73 -2.99
CA GLU A 76 -15.83 8.85 -4.45
C GLU A 76 -15.54 7.54 -5.18
N VAL A 77 -15.31 6.45 -4.47
CA VAL A 77 -15.06 5.13 -5.05
C VAL A 77 -16.15 4.13 -4.70
N SER A 78 -16.29 3.09 -5.51
CA SER A 78 -17.23 1.99 -5.22
C SER A 78 -16.88 1.32 -3.88
N SER A 79 -17.86 1.11 -3.02
CA SER A 79 -17.73 0.38 -1.76
C SER A 79 -17.22 -1.08 -1.94
N ASN A 80 -17.29 -1.60 -3.15
CA ASN A 80 -16.69 -2.89 -3.48
C ASN A 80 -15.16 -2.86 -3.44
N LEU A 81 -14.52 -1.70 -3.64
CA LEU A 81 -13.05 -1.58 -3.69
C LEU A 81 -12.40 -1.81 -2.33
N PRO A 82 -12.72 -1.06 -1.26
CA PRO A 82 -12.13 -1.30 0.05
C PRO A 82 -12.39 -2.73 0.53
N LEU A 83 -13.60 -3.25 0.34
CA LEU A 83 -13.95 -4.63 0.68
C LEU A 83 -13.11 -5.66 -0.09
N ALA A 84 -12.89 -5.46 -1.39
CA ALA A 84 -12.07 -6.36 -2.20
C ALA A 84 -10.60 -6.32 -1.78
N MET A 85 -10.05 -5.14 -1.44
CA MET A 85 -8.68 -4.99 -0.98
C MET A 85 -8.45 -5.69 0.36
N VAL A 86 -9.34 -5.48 1.32
CA VAL A 86 -9.31 -6.20 2.60
C VAL A 86 -9.43 -7.70 2.39
N ALA A 87 -10.37 -8.14 1.57
CA ALA A 87 -10.60 -9.56 1.27
C ALA A 87 -9.40 -10.24 0.59
N ALA A 88 -8.59 -9.49 -0.14
CA ALA A 88 -7.42 -9.99 -0.85
C ALA A 88 -6.15 -10.01 0.02
N GLU A 89 -5.90 -8.92 0.75
CA GLU A 89 -4.61 -8.61 1.36
C GLU A 89 -4.62 -8.75 2.89
N ASP A 90 -5.71 -8.35 3.57
CA ASP A 90 -5.70 -8.14 5.02
C ASP A 90 -7.10 -8.30 5.64
N GLN A 91 -7.55 -9.54 5.82
CA GLN A 91 -8.92 -9.82 6.27
C GLN A 91 -9.22 -9.39 7.71
N ARG A 92 -8.21 -9.02 8.48
CA ARG A 92 -8.31 -8.54 9.87
C ARG A 92 -8.01 -7.04 10.01
N PHE A 93 -8.09 -6.28 8.93
CA PHE A 93 -7.69 -4.88 8.86
C PHE A 93 -8.31 -4.01 9.95
N LEU A 94 -9.61 -4.17 10.25
CA LEU A 94 -10.31 -3.42 11.31
C LEU A 94 -9.97 -3.91 12.73
N ILE A 95 -9.36 -5.10 12.89
CA ILE A 95 -9.15 -5.70 14.21
C ILE A 95 -7.75 -5.41 14.75
N HIS A 96 -6.72 -5.40 13.87
CA HIS A 96 -5.35 -5.19 14.31
C HIS A 96 -4.92 -3.72 14.23
N HIS A 97 -3.88 -3.36 14.99
CA HIS A 97 -3.25 -2.04 14.97
C HIS A 97 -1.90 -2.09 14.22
N GLY A 98 -1.98 -2.22 12.90
CA GLY A 98 -0.83 -2.18 11.99
C GLY A 98 -0.12 -3.52 11.75
N PHE A 99 -0.18 -4.45 12.68
CA PHE A 99 0.48 -5.75 12.57
C PHE A 99 -0.49 -6.89 12.88
N ASP A 100 -0.61 -7.84 11.96
CA ASP A 100 -1.36 -9.08 12.19
C ASP A 100 -0.38 -10.19 12.59
N GLY A 101 -0.25 -10.41 13.91
CA GLY A 101 0.64 -11.43 14.48
C GLY A 101 0.29 -12.85 14.03
N ASP A 102 -1.00 -13.15 13.88
CA ASP A 102 -1.47 -14.47 13.42
C ASP A 102 -1.13 -14.71 11.95
N ALA A 103 -1.33 -13.68 11.10
CA ALA A 103 -0.94 -13.76 9.70
C ALA A 103 0.57 -13.89 9.53
N LEU A 104 1.37 -13.17 10.32
CA LEU A 104 2.83 -13.27 10.34
C LEU A 104 3.28 -14.68 10.74
N TRP A 105 2.70 -15.24 11.81
CA TRP A 105 3.00 -16.59 12.27
C TRP A 105 2.64 -17.65 11.23
N GLN A 106 1.46 -17.57 10.63
CA GLN A 106 1.02 -18.47 9.58
C GLN A 106 1.91 -18.38 8.32
N ALA A 107 2.32 -17.16 7.94
CA ALA A 107 3.25 -16.94 6.84
C ALA A 107 4.61 -17.57 7.13
N ALA A 108 5.17 -17.36 8.32
CA ALA A 108 6.43 -17.96 8.76
C ALA A 108 6.37 -19.49 8.72
N LYS A 109 5.33 -20.09 9.32
CA LYS A 109 5.12 -21.55 9.31
C LYS A 109 5.00 -22.11 7.90
N SER A 110 4.24 -21.47 7.02
CA SER A 110 4.07 -21.89 5.63
C SER A 110 5.37 -21.81 4.83
N ASN A 111 6.18 -20.78 5.07
CA ASN A 111 7.47 -20.58 4.39
C ASN A 111 8.54 -21.57 4.89
N MET A 112 8.51 -21.93 6.18
CA MET A 112 9.42 -22.94 6.76
C MET A 112 9.07 -24.37 6.32
N SER A 113 7.80 -24.67 6.05
CA SER A 113 7.36 -26.00 5.60
C SER A 113 7.53 -26.26 4.10
N GLY A 114 8.33 -25.45 3.40
CA GLY A 114 8.65 -25.66 1.98
C GLY A 114 7.49 -25.41 1.01
N GLY A 115 6.52 -24.60 1.39
CA GLY A 115 5.40 -24.21 0.52
C GLY A 115 5.89 -23.59 -0.80
N LYS A 116 5.35 -24.05 -1.92
CA LYS A 116 5.71 -23.58 -3.28
C LYS A 116 5.49 -22.10 -3.53
N THR A 117 4.85 -21.38 -2.62
CA THR A 117 4.54 -19.95 -2.74
C THR A 117 4.80 -19.26 -1.40
N LEU A 118 5.75 -18.33 -1.39
CA LEU A 118 5.98 -17.45 -0.24
C LEU A 118 4.69 -16.68 0.07
N ARG A 119 4.14 -16.88 1.27
CA ARG A 119 3.03 -16.06 1.77
C ARG A 119 3.58 -14.75 2.32
N GLY A 120 3.04 -13.63 1.84
CA GLY A 120 3.26 -12.33 2.44
C GLY A 120 2.43 -12.20 3.72
N GLY A 121 3.04 -11.66 4.77
CA GLY A 121 2.36 -11.36 6.03
C GLY A 121 2.29 -9.85 6.29
N SER A 122 2.43 -9.01 5.26
CA SER A 122 2.35 -7.55 5.41
C SER A 122 0.90 -7.10 5.35
N THR A 123 0.49 -6.27 6.31
CA THR A 123 -0.83 -5.66 6.39
C THR A 123 -1.00 -4.50 5.41
N ILE A 124 -2.24 -4.03 5.22
CA ILE A 124 -2.54 -2.81 4.44
C ILE A 124 -1.80 -1.61 5.03
N SER A 125 -1.78 -1.44 6.35
CA SER A 125 -1.08 -0.36 7.04
C SER A 125 0.43 -0.37 6.75
N GLN A 126 1.07 -1.54 6.77
CA GLN A 126 2.49 -1.68 6.41
C GLN A 126 2.74 -1.35 4.93
N GLN A 127 1.81 -1.70 4.04
CA GLN A 127 1.92 -1.34 2.63
C GLN A 127 1.77 0.16 2.41
N VAL A 128 0.86 0.83 3.12
CA VAL A 128 0.72 2.31 3.10
C VAL A 128 1.98 2.97 3.63
N ALA A 129 2.46 2.57 4.81
CA ALA A 129 3.70 3.10 5.40
C ALA A 129 4.87 3.02 4.42
N LYS A 130 5.06 1.88 3.79
CA LYS A 130 6.09 1.66 2.77
C LYS A 130 5.90 2.57 1.56
N ASN A 131 4.71 2.62 0.97
CA ASN A 131 4.48 3.29 -0.31
C ASN A 131 4.47 4.82 -0.18
N VAL A 132 4.06 5.37 0.97
CA VAL A 132 3.94 6.81 1.21
C VAL A 132 5.24 7.42 1.70
N PHE A 133 5.92 6.76 2.65
CA PHE A 133 7.02 7.37 3.40
C PHE A 133 8.41 6.83 3.05
N LEU A 134 8.51 5.70 2.34
CA LEU A 134 9.79 5.02 2.16
C LEU A 134 10.18 4.86 0.68
N TRP A 135 11.49 4.66 0.49
CA TRP A 135 12.08 4.33 -0.80
C TRP A 135 11.83 2.86 -1.19
N HIS A 136 11.99 2.55 -2.46
CA HIS A 136 11.92 1.18 -2.95
C HIS A 136 13.22 0.41 -2.63
N GLY A 137 13.12 -0.91 -2.56
CA GLY A 137 14.27 -1.80 -2.31
C GLY A 137 14.04 -2.75 -1.14
N ARG A 138 15.01 -3.65 -0.94
CA ARG A 138 14.97 -4.67 0.13
C ARG A 138 16.14 -4.45 1.08
N SER A 139 15.88 -3.96 2.29
CA SER A 139 16.85 -3.87 3.37
C SER A 139 16.17 -3.98 4.72
N TYR A 140 16.90 -4.45 5.72
CA TYR A 140 16.41 -4.52 7.11
C TYR A 140 16.15 -3.12 7.68
N ILE A 141 16.96 -2.13 7.32
CA ILE A 141 16.79 -0.73 7.74
C ILE A 141 15.44 -0.20 7.22
N ARG A 142 15.16 -0.41 5.93
CA ARG A 142 13.86 -0.04 5.36
C ARG A 142 12.70 -0.77 6.03
N LYS A 143 12.86 -2.06 6.38
CA LYS A 143 11.82 -2.82 7.07
C LYS A 143 11.58 -2.32 8.50
N ALA A 144 12.63 -1.88 9.21
CA ALA A 144 12.50 -1.21 10.51
C ALA A 144 11.80 0.15 10.37
N ALA A 145 12.16 0.96 9.36
CA ALA A 145 11.47 2.21 9.08
C ALA A 145 10.00 2.00 8.68
N GLU A 146 9.68 0.94 7.93
CA GLU A 146 8.29 0.54 7.62
C GLU A 146 7.50 0.25 8.90
N ALA A 147 8.07 -0.51 9.83
CA ALA A 147 7.42 -0.79 11.11
C ALA A 147 7.20 0.50 11.93
N TYR A 148 8.19 1.39 11.96
CA TYR A 148 8.08 2.69 12.62
C TYR A 148 6.95 3.55 12.04
N PHE A 149 6.91 3.75 10.72
CA PHE A 149 5.83 4.51 10.11
C PHE A 149 4.46 3.82 10.21
N THR A 150 4.42 2.49 10.23
CA THR A 150 3.20 1.73 10.50
C THR A 150 2.61 2.08 11.86
N LEU A 151 3.45 2.13 12.91
CA LEU A 151 3.02 2.56 14.24
C LEU A 151 2.50 4.00 14.24
N LEU A 152 3.19 4.92 13.55
CA LEU A 152 2.77 6.32 13.49
C LEU A 152 1.43 6.49 12.78
N ILE A 153 1.22 5.85 11.62
CA ILE A 153 -0.06 5.98 10.91
C ILE A 153 -1.21 5.34 11.69
N GLU A 154 -1.01 4.22 12.37
CA GLU A 154 -2.05 3.61 13.20
C GLU A 154 -2.35 4.44 14.46
N LEU A 155 -1.39 5.21 14.96
CA LEU A 155 -1.60 6.10 16.10
C LEU A 155 -2.34 7.38 15.71
N PHE A 156 -2.09 7.93 14.51
CA PHE A 156 -2.55 9.27 14.13
C PHE A 156 -3.64 9.26 13.06
N TRP A 157 -3.83 8.17 12.30
CA TRP A 157 -4.86 8.03 11.27
C TRP A 157 -5.90 7.00 11.69
N ASP A 158 -7.14 7.23 11.29
CA ASP A 158 -8.19 6.22 11.35
C ASP A 158 -8.05 5.17 10.25
N LYS A 159 -8.73 4.04 10.38
CA LYS A 159 -8.70 2.96 9.37
C LYS A 159 -9.25 3.42 8.02
N ARG A 160 -10.22 4.32 8.05
CA ARG A 160 -10.78 4.95 6.87
C ARG A 160 -9.69 5.69 6.07
N ARG A 161 -8.87 6.53 6.73
CA ARG A 161 -7.77 7.26 6.08
C ARG A 161 -6.68 6.33 5.57
N ILE A 162 -6.32 5.30 6.32
CA ILE A 162 -5.33 4.30 5.89
C ILE A 162 -5.82 3.59 4.62
N MET A 163 -7.09 3.18 4.57
CA MET A 163 -7.68 2.55 3.38
C MET A 163 -7.74 3.51 2.20
N GLU A 164 -8.14 4.75 2.40
CA GLU A 164 -8.16 5.78 1.37
C GLU A 164 -6.78 5.98 0.74
N MET A 165 -5.75 6.09 1.56
CA MET A 165 -4.37 6.18 1.09
C MET A 165 -3.95 4.92 0.34
N TYR A 166 -4.27 3.74 0.85
CA TYR A 166 -3.97 2.48 0.18
C TYR A 166 -4.54 2.42 -1.24
N LEU A 167 -5.84 2.74 -1.39
CA LEU A 167 -6.54 2.73 -2.68
C LEU A 167 -5.93 3.70 -3.70
N ASN A 168 -5.25 4.73 -3.23
CA ASN A 168 -4.67 5.76 -4.09
C ASN A 168 -3.18 5.54 -4.40
N VAL A 169 -2.38 4.98 -3.47
CA VAL A 169 -0.92 4.88 -3.67
C VAL A 169 -0.44 3.51 -4.14
N ALA A 170 -1.31 2.49 -4.15
CA ALA A 170 -0.95 1.16 -4.62
C ALA A 170 -0.67 1.17 -6.13
N GLU A 171 0.46 0.55 -6.54
CA GLU A 171 0.77 0.32 -7.95
C GLU A 171 -0.15 -0.79 -8.48
N MET A 172 -1.02 -0.45 -9.42
CA MET A 172 -2.03 -1.34 -10.03
C MET A 172 -1.60 -1.87 -11.40
N GLY A 173 -0.52 -1.34 -11.94
CA GLY A 173 0.06 -1.67 -13.25
C GLY A 173 1.32 -0.87 -13.49
N ASP A 174 1.95 -1.05 -14.66
CA ASP A 174 3.15 -0.30 -15.01
C ASP A 174 2.84 1.21 -15.10
N CYS A 175 3.43 2.00 -14.20
CA CYS A 175 3.16 3.43 -14.05
C CYS A 175 1.69 3.80 -13.77
N ILE A 176 0.85 2.86 -13.34
CA ILE A 176 -0.56 3.08 -12.99
C ILE A 176 -0.72 2.99 -11.48
N PHE A 177 -1.07 4.10 -10.85
CA PHE A 177 -1.20 4.20 -9.41
C PHE A 177 -2.63 4.59 -9.01
N GLY A 178 -3.14 3.86 -8.04
CA GLY A 178 -4.47 4.05 -7.48
C GLY A 178 -5.60 3.47 -8.31
N VAL A 179 -6.74 3.32 -7.64
CA VAL A 179 -7.92 2.62 -8.19
C VAL A 179 -8.61 3.39 -9.30
N GLU A 180 -8.58 4.73 -9.31
CA GLU A 180 -9.20 5.52 -10.38
C GLU A 180 -8.43 5.35 -11.68
N ALA A 181 -7.11 5.53 -11.65
CA ALA A 181 -6.28 5.34 -12.83
C ALA A 181 -6.39 3.92 -13.38
N ALA A 182 -6.39 2.91 -12.51
CA ALA A 182 -6.57 1.52 -12.89
C ALA A 182 -7.96 1.24 -13.47
N SER A 183 -9.01 1.83 -12.90
CA SER A 183 -10.39 1.69 -13.38
C SER A 183 -10.55 2.26 -14.79
N GLN A 184 -10.03 3.44 -15.03
CA GLN A 184 -10.04 4.07 -16.36
C GLN A 184 -9.26 3.24 -17.37
N GLN A 185 -8.05 2.80 -16.99
CA GLN A 185 -7.16 2.05 -17.88
C GLN A 185 -7.70 0.66 -18.25
N TYR A 186 -8.30 -0.06 -17.31
CA TYR A 186 -8.66 -1.46 -17.51
C TYR A 186 -10.14 -1.69 -17.81
N PHE A 187 -11.02 -0.79 -17.36
CA PHE A 187 -12.47 -0.95 -17.49
C PHE A 187 -13.16 0.24 -18.18
N HIS A 188 -12.39 1.29 -18.54
CA HIS A 188 -12.89 2.49 -19.25
C HIS A 188 -14.06 3.18 -18.53
N LYS A 189 -14.00 3.21 -17.20
CA LYS A 189 -15.00 3.86 -16.34
C LYS A 189 -14.39 4.31 -15.02
N SER A 190 -15.09 5.22 -14.33
CA SER A 190 -14.65 5.70 -13.02
C SER A 190 -14.75 4.63 -11.95
N ALA A 191 -13.86 4.70 -10.95
CA ALA A 191 -13.77 3.77 -9.84
C ALA A 191 -15.06 3.65 -9.00
N ASN A 192 -15.91 4.67 -8.98
CA ASN A 192 -17.21 4.63 -8.31
C ASN A 192 -18.23 3.67 -8.97
N LYS A 193 -18.01 3.31 -10.24
CA LYS A 193 -18.88 2.41 -11.03
C LYS A 193 -18.38 0.96 -11.07
N LEU A 194 -17.31 0.64 -10.35
CA LEU A 194 -16.79 -0.73 -10.35
C LEU A 194 -17.75 -1.70 -9.64
N SER A 195 -18.05 -2.78 -10.34
CA SER A 195 -18.79 -3.93 -9.79
C SER A 195 -17.90 -4.73 -8.82
N SER A 196 -18.52 -5.58 -8.01
CA SER A 196 -17.79 -6.49 -7.11
C SER A 196 -16.83 -7.42 -7.86
N GLN A 197 -17.17 -7.84 -9.06
CA GLN A 197 -16.32 -8.68 -9.91
C GLN A 197 -15.07 -7.94 -10.37
N GLU A 198 -15.20 -6.67 -10.80
CA GLU A 198 -14.09 -5.85 -11.27
C GLU A 198 -13.19 -5.42 -10.11
N ALA A 199 -13.79 -5.01 -8.98
CA ALA A 199 -13.05 -4.72 -7.76
C ALA A 199 -12.24 -5.94 -7.27
N ALA A 200 -12.85 -7.11 -7.26
CA ALA A 200 -12.18 -8.36 -6.90
C ALA A 200 -11.08 -8.75 -7.89
N LEU A 201 -11.21 -8.40 -9.16
CA LEU A 201 -10.18 -8.63 -10.16
C LEU A 201 -8.99 -7.69 -9.95
N LEU A 202 -9.21 -6.39 -9.70
CA LEU A 202 -8.16 -5.44 -9.34
C LEU A 202 -7.40 -5.90 -8.11
N ALA A 203 -8.11 -6.23 -7.03
CA ALA A 203 -7.48 -6.73 -5.81
C ALA A 203 -6.70 -8.04 -6.03
N GLY A 204 -7.20 -8.91 -6.91
CA GLY A 204 -6.55 -10.18 -7.24
C GLY A 204 -5.24 -10.03 -8.04
N VAL A 205 -5.02 -8.94 -8.74
CA VAL A 205 -3.79 -8.70 -9.52
C VAL A 205 -2.72 -7.94 -8.73
N LEU A 206 -3.08 -7.26 -7.64
CA LEU A 206 -2.17 -6.45 -6.81
C LEU A 206 -0.87 -7.13 -6.36
N PRO A 207 -0.84 -8.43 -5.98
CA PRO A 207 0.40 -9.06 -5.55
C PRO A 207 1.50 -9.07 -6.62
N ASN A 208 1.14 -8.93 -7.89
CA ASN A 208 2.09 -8.77 -8.99
C ASN A 208 1.42 -8.04 -10.18
N PRO A 209 1.21 -6.72 -10.08
CA PRO A 209 0.45 -5.94 -11.05
C PRO A 209 1.16 -5.81 -12.41
N LEU A 210 2.49 -5.98 -12.42
CA LEU A 210 3.27 -5.99 -13.66
C LEU A 210 3.11 -7.30 -14.46
N ARG A 211 2.74 -8.39 -13.79
CA ARG A 211 2.56 -9.71 -14.42
C ARG A 211 1.10 -10.03 -14.72
N PHE A 212 0.18 -9.65 -13.81
CA PHE A 212 -1.24 -9.92 -13.95
C PHE A 212 -1.97 -8.69 -14.46
N ARG A 213 -2.62 -8.79 -15.61
CA ARG A 213 -3.41 -7.69 -16.20
C ARG A 213 -4.89 -7.86 -15.89
N ALA A 214 -5.51 -6.81 -15.38
CA ALA A 214 -6.95 -6.79 -15.17
C ALA A 214 -7.73 -6.69 -16.49
N SER A 215 -7.16 -6.05 -17.54
CA SER A 215 -7.79 -5.94 -18.86
C SER A 215 -7.90 -7.28 -19.61
N ASN A 216 -6.96 -8.21 -19.37
CA ASN A 216 -6.98 -9.54 -19.99
C ASN A 216 -6.57 -10.59 -18.95
N PRO A 217 -7.47 -10.97 -18.02
CA PRO A 217 -7.14 -11.84 -16.90
C PRO A 217 -6.97 -13.29 -17.33
N GLY A 218 -5.76 -13.81 -17.17
CA GLY A 218 -5.46 -15.23 -17.36
C GLY A 218 -6.07 -16.11 -16.25
N PRO A 219 -5.94 -17.45 -16.37
CA PRO A 219 -6.55 -18.41 -15.42
C PRO A 219 -6.18 -18.17 -13.96
N GLN A 220 -4.93 -17.76 -13.68
CA GLN A 220 -4.47 -17.46 -12.32
C GLN A 220 -5.13 -16.20 -11.74
N ALA A 221 -5.26 -15.13 -12.52
CA ALA A 221 -5.96 -13.91 -12.10
C ALA A 221 -7.43 -14.19 -11.82
N ARG A 222 -8.10 -14.97 -12.68
CA ARG A 222 -9.49 -15.40 -12.47
C ARG A 222 -9.64 -16.29 -11.22
N ALA A 223 -8.69 -17.18 -10.94
CA ALA A 223 -8.70 -17.99 -9.72
C ALA A 223 -8.58 -17.12 -8.46
N LYS A 224 -7.68 -16.10 -8.48
CA LYS A 224 -7.56 -15.12 -7.40
C LYS A 224 -8.84 -14.29 -7.25
N GLN A 225 -9.41 -13.79 -8.34
CA GLN A 225 -10.67 -13.06 -8.34
C GLN A 225 -11.79 -13.86 -7.63
N ARG A 226 -11.96 -15.13 -7.99
CA ARG A 226 -12.95 -16.01 -7.34
C ARG A 226 -12.68 -16.17 -5.83
N ARG A 227 -11.41 -16.24 -5.43
CA ARG A 227 -11.05 -16.30 -4.01
C ARG A 227 -11.41 -15.00 -3.30
N VAL A 228 -11.09 -13.85 -3.88
CA VAL A 228 -11.44 -12.53 -3.31
C VAL A 228 -12.95 -12.40 -3.16
N LEU A 229 -13.75 -12.73 -4.18
CA LEU A 229 -15.21 -12.69 -4.11
C LEU A 229 -15.79 -13.57 -2.99
N ARG A 230 -15.20 -14.74 -2.75
CA ARG A 230 -15.62 -15.59 -1.60
C ARG A 230 -15.29 -14.92 -0.26
N ASN A 231 -14.11 -14.32 -0.16
CA ASN A 231 -13.68 -13.64 1.06
C ASN A 231 -14.52 -12.38 1.34
N MET A 232 -14.85 -11.58 0.32
CA MET A 232 -15.75 -10.42 0.44
C MET A 232 -17.09 -10.82 1.08
N ARG A 233 -17.66 -11.96 0.66
CA ARG A 233 -18.91 -12.49 1.26
C ARG A 233 -18.72 -12.93 2.70
N ARG A 234 -17.58 -13.57 3.03
CA ARG A 234 -17.26 -14.02 4.40
C ARG A 234 -17.04 -12.88 5.38
N LEU A 235 -16.54 -11.74 4.89
CA LEU A 235 -16.34 -10.52 5.69
C LEU A 235 -17.67 -9.80 6.01
N GLY A 236 -18.78 -10.22 5.45
CA GLY A 236 -20.09 -9.59 5.70
C GLY A 236 -20.51 -8.55 4.66
N GLY A 237 -19.76 -8.39 3.57
CA GLY A 237 -20.15 -7.52 2.45
C GLY A 237 -20.31 -6.05 2.84
N SER A 238 -21.50 -5.48 2.62
CA SER A 238 -21.78 -4.08 2.91
C SER A 238 -21.74 -3.71 4.40
N ALA A 239 -21.93 -4.67 5.31
CA ALA A 239 -21.82 -4.41 6.75
C ALA A 239 -20.39 -4.05 7.14
N TYR A 240 -19.41 -4.80 6.65
CA TYR A 240 -17.99 -4.49 6.85
C TYR A 240 -17.60 -3.10 6.33
N VAL A 241 -18.15 -2.73 5.16
CA VAL A 241 -17.84 -1.40 4.59
C VAL A 241 -18.43 -0.28 5.44
N ARG A 242 -19.65 -0.45 5.97
CA ARG A 242 -20.24 0.54 6.90
C ARG A 242 -19.35 0.74 8.14
N GLU A 243 -18.92 -0.34 8.77
CA GLU A 243 -17.99 -0.29 9.91
C GLU A 243 -16.72 0.49 9.57
N LEU A 244 -16.09 0.20 8.42
CA LEU A 244 -14.91 0.93 7.94
C LEU A 244 -15.18 2.44 7.71
N MET A 245 -16.38 2.80 7.30
CA MET A 245 -16.74 4.20 7.01
C MET A 245 -17.10 5.01 8.26
N GLU A 246 -17.44 4.33 9.36
CA GLU A 246 -17.79 4.93 10.66
C GLU A 246 -16.56 5.13 11.57
N GLU A 247 -15.44 4.48 11.29
CA GLU A 247 -14.16 4.66 11.99
C GLU A 247 -13.44 5.97 11.62
#